data_188f4cfb4ec46ae9fef1c26bdbda9b1b
#
_entry.id   188f4cfb4ec46ae9fef1c26bdbda9b1b
#
_cell.length_a   1.000
_cell.length_b   1.000
_cell.length_c   1.000
_cell.angle_alpha   90.00
_cell.angle_beta   90.00
_cell.angle_gamma   90.00
#
_symmetry.space_group_name_H-M   'P 1'
#
loop_
_entity.id
_entity.type
_entity.pdbx_description
1 polymer ?
#
loop_
_entity_poly.entity_id
_entity_poly.type
_entity_poly.pdbx_seq_one_letter_code
_entity_poly.pdbx_strand_id
1 'polypeptide(L)'
;MAAVTRGAPLDRLMRPVHQWVWSDDDRRLGNLLTFADVETDGGRDILRAAEVTPDPLLRRLYLEHAIDELHHGDLFRERGAALLRSRGNSRRVLLGGNPLPGGHGLDDLSIDGEPDHRLLAFLHVAEKAAAGRFAIYRELVADDPKTRAIFEEILRDEVFHMNYTYVQLTRVSPRAYRRHVWHARGKRLWNRYLRAAAAIAGVFGGTLLVALYFAALPFAWLAKRAARREPNGWAPIPRSRQDSPRSLY
;
A
#
# COMPACT_ATOMS: atom_id res chain seq x y z
N MET A 1 -7.95 22.38 -18.04
CA MET A 1 -7.17 22.48 -16.80
C MET A 1 -8.02 22.59 -15.54
N ALA A 2 -9.12 23.34 -15.46
CA ALA A 2 -9.88 23.54 -14.20
C ALA A 2 -10.59 22.30 -13.61
N ALA A 3 -10.77 21.20 -14.37
CA ALA A 3 -11.48 20.01 -13.87
C ALA A 3 -10.57 19.00 -13.14
N VAL A 4 -9.27 19.06 -13.37
CA VAL A 4 -8.28 18.15 -12.76
C VAL A 4 -7.95 18.54 -11.31
N THR A 5 -8.06 19.83 -10.99
CA THR A 5 -7.70 20.38 -9.68
C THR A 5 -8.75 20.16 -8.57
N ARG A 6 -9.87 19.57 -8.91
CA ARG A 6 -10.90 19.25 -7.91
C ARG A 6 -10.80 17.77 -7.54
N GLY A 7 -10.11 17.47 -6.44
CA GLY A 7 -10.09 16.12 -5.85
C GLY A 7 -11.48 15.49 -5.79
N ALA A 8 -11.54 14.15 -5.77
CA ALA A 8 -12.81 13.43 -5.68
C ALA A 8 -13.63 13.94 -4.48
N PRO A 9 -14.97 13.88 -4.51
CA PRO A 9 -15.82 14.34 -3.38
C PRO A 9 -15.40 13.72 -2.05
N LEU A 10 -14.99 12.45 -2.06
CA LEU A 10 -14.50 11.75 -0.89
C LEU A 10 -13.18 12.35 -0.38
N ASP A 11 -12.23 12.68 -1.26
CA ASP A 11 -10.95 13.26 -0.85
C ASP A 11 -11.14 14.64 -0.21
N ARG A 12 -12.17 15.40 -0.65
CA ARG A 12 -12.54 16.68 -0.02
C ARG A 12 -13.17 16.47 1.36
N LEU A 13 -14.05 15.48 1.48
CA LEU A 13 -14.65 15.10 2.77
C LEU A 13 -13.56 14.68 3.75
N MET A 14 -12.53 13.99 3.27
CA MET A 14 -11.38 13.52 4.06
C MET A 14 -10.31 14.61 4.28
N ARG A 15 -10.52 15.85 3.81
CA ARG A 15 -9.56 16.95 3.98
C ARG A 15 -9.08 17.15 5.42
N PRO A 16 -9.92 17.08 6.47
CA PRO A 16 -9.45 17.19 7.85
C PRO A 16 -8.46 16.07 8.24
N VAL A 17 -8.71 14.85 7.77
CA VAL A 17 -7.80 13.71 8.01
C VAL A 17 -6.48 13.94 7.27
N HIS A 18 -6.53 14.36 6.01
CA HIS A 18 -5.34 14.72 5.24
C HIS A 18 -4.57 15.85 5.92
N GLN A 19 -5.25 16.88 6.40
CA GLN A 19 -4.61 17.98 7.14
C GLN A 19 -3.91 17.47 8.40
N TRP A 20 -4.57 16.60 9.18
CA TRP A 20 -3.96 15.98 10.35
C TRP A 20 -2.72 15.16 9.99
N VAL A 21 -2.75 14.43 8.88
CA VAL A 21 -1.60 13.64 8.41
C VAL A 21 -0.43 14.55 8.01
N TRP A 22 -0.69 15.64 7.27
CA TRP A 22 0.34 16.51 6.72
C TRP A 22 0.84 17.58 7.68
N SER A 23 0.16 17.83 8.80
CA SER A 23 0.53 18.83 9.81
C SER A 23 1.64 18.41 10.76
N ASP A 24 1.95 17.12 10.82
CA ASP A 24 2.98 16.57 11.70
C ASP A 24 4.07 15.91 10.87
N ASP A 25 5.31 16.22 11.20
CA ASP A 25 6.43 15.78 10.39
C ASP A 25 6.66 14.26 10.42
N ASP A 26 6.35 13.53 11.51
CA ASP A 26 6.51 12.07 11.55
C ASP A 26 5.49 11.39 10.64
N ARG A 27 4.25 11.88 10.65
CA ARG A 27 3.21 11.41 9.74
C ARG A 27 3.50 11.80 8.30
N ARG A 28 4.01 13.02 8.07
CA ARG A 28 4.47 13.51 6.76
C ARG A 28 5.58 12.61 6.21
N LEU A 29 6.59 12.33 7.03
CA LEU A 29 7.68 11.41 6.67
C LEU A 29 7.15 10.01 6.31
N GLY A 30 6.31 9.42 7.15
CA GLY A 30 5.72 8.11 6.89
C GLY A 30 4.95 8.07 5.57
N ASN A 31 4.16 9.13 5.25
CA ASN A 31 3.45 9.23 3.99
C ASN A 31 4.37 9.36 2.78
N LEU A 32 5.41 10.19 2.86
CA LEU A 32 6.37 10.34 1.76
C LEU A 32 7.05 9.01 1.43
N LEU A 33 7.46 8.23 2.45
CA LEU A 33 8.06 6.93 2.24
C LEU A 33 7.04 5.92 1.68
N THR A 34 5.78 5.95 2.13
CA THR A 34 4.71 5.12 1.56
C THR A 34 4.46 5.46 0.08
N PHE A 35 4.46 6.75 -0.28
CA PHE A 35 4.36 7.15 -1.69
C PHE A 35 5.56 6.69 -2.50
N ALA A 36 6.78 6.81 -1.95
CA ALA A 36 7.97 6.32 -2.62
C ALA A 36 7.86 4.83 -3.00
N ASP A 37 7.31 4.01 -2.10
CA ASP A 37 7.11 2.59 -2.36
C ASP A 37 6.00 2.36 -3.41
N VAL A 38 4.87 3.06 -3.29
CA VAL A 38 3.72 2.94 -4.21
C VAL A 38 4.11 3.33 -5.64
N GLU A 39 4.78 4.46 -5.82
CA GLU A 39 5.21 4.92 -7.15
C GLU A 39 6.29 3.98 -7.75
N THR A 40 7.25 3.54 -6.91
CA THR A 40 8.28 2.59 -7.37
C THR A 40 7.67 1.27 -7.83
N ASP A 41 6.71 0.72 -7.08
CA ASP A 41 6.03 -0.53 -7.44
C ASP A 41 5.12 -0.32 -8.65
N GLY A 42 4.40 0.81 -8.74
CA GLY A 42 3.63 1.20 -9.92
C GLY A 42 4.48 1.29 -11.17
N GLY A 43 5.65 1.94 -11.08
CA GLY A 43 6.59 2.05 -12.17
C GLY A 43 7.10 0.68 -12.67
N ARG A 44 7.40 -0.25 -11.77
CA ARG A 44 7.80 -1.63 -12.13
C ARG A 44 6.69 -2.39 -12.84
N ASP A 45 5.46 -2.26 -12.38
CA ASP A 45 4.31 -2.91 -13.00
C ASP A 45 4.02 -2.35 -14.40
N ILE A 46 4.13 -1.02 -14.57
CA ILE A 46 3.97 -0.37 -15.88
C ILE A 46 5.13 -0.75 -16.82
N LEU A 47 6.36 -0.89 -16.30
CA LEU A 47 7.49 -1.41 -17.06
C LEU A 47 7.20 -2.83 -17.58
N ARG A 48 6.63 -3.69 -16.71
CA ARG A 48 6.20 -5.03 -17.13
C ARG A 48 5.12 -4.98 -18.22
N ALA A 49 4.19 -4.03 -18.15
CA ALA A 49 3.19 -3.82 -19.19
C ALA A 49 3.84 -3.41 -20.52
N ALA A 50 4.88 -2.58 -20.48
CA ALA A 50 5.65 -2.23 -21.68
C ALA A 50 6.35 -3.44 -22.33
N GLU A 51 6.81 -4.40 -21.54
CA GLU A 51 7.44 -5.62 -22.04
C GLU A 51 6.44 -6.52 -22.77
N VAL A 52 5.21 -6.67 -22.24
CA VAL A 52 4.24 -7.65 -22.74
C VAL A 52 3.28 -7.11 -23.80
N THR A 53 3.10 -5.78 -23.91
CA THR A 53 2.22 -5.20 -24.92
C THR A 53 2.73 -5.44 -26.33
N PRO A 54 1.87 -5.90 -27.27
CA PRO A 54 2.23 -6.03 -28.68
C PRO A 54 2.22 -4.68 -29.43
N ASP A 55 1.58 -3.65 -28.88
CA ASP A 55 1.43 -2.33 -29.52
C ASP A 55 2.69 -1.48 -29.31
N PRO A 56 3.46 -1.14 -30.35
CA PRO A 56 4.71 -0.40 -30.20
C PRO A 56 4.51 1.03 -29.68
N LEU A 57 3.35 1.66 -29.94
CA LEU A 57 3.04 2.98 -29.39
C LEU A 57 2.75 2.90 -27.89
N LEU A 58 1.96 1.90 -27.47
CA LEU A 58 1.70 1.69 -26.05
C LEU A 58 2.98 1.31 -25.31
N ARG A 59 3.83 0.46 -25.90
CA ARG A 59 5.13 0.12 -25.32
C ARG A 59 5.95 1.36 -24.98
N ARG A 60 6.06 2.28 -25.94
CA ARG A 60 6.79 3.53 -25.72
C ARG A 60 6.15 4.37 -24.60
N LEU A 61 4.82 4.56 -24.64
CA LEU A 61 4.12 5.37 -23.63
C LEU A 61 4.19 4.76 -22.24
N TYR A 62 4.12 3.42 -22.11
CA TYR A 62 4.31 2.74 -20.84
C TYR A 62 5.74 2.86 -20.33
N LEU A 63 6.75 2.84 -21.22
CA LEU A 63 8.15 3.07 -20.82
C LEU A 63 8.35 4.50 -20.28
N GLU A 64 7.82 5.51 -20.99
CA GLU A 64 7.87 6.91 -20.55
C GLU A 64 7.18 7.04 -19.18
N HIS A 65 5.97 6.50 -19.02
CA HIS A 65 5.22 6.51 -17.76
C HIS A 65 5.98 5.79 -16.64
N ALA A 66 6.51 4.61 -16.88
CA ALA A 66 7.27 3.86 -15.87
C ALA A 66 8.51 4.62 -15.37
N ILE A 67 9.19 5.35 -16.25
CA ILE A 67 10.33 6.20 -15.89
C ILE A 67 9.88 7.34 -14.97
N ASP A 68 8.75 8.00 -15.29
CA ASP A 68 8.20 9.07 -14.47
C ASP A 68 7.82 8.55 -13.06
N GLU A 69 7.14 7.40 -12.97
CA GLU A 69 6.76 6.79 -11.69
C GLU A 69 7.96 6.42 -10.81
N LEU A 70 9.02 5.85 -11.42
CA LEU A 70 10.27 5.57 -10.71
C LEU A 70 10.93 6.85 -10.21
N HIS A 71 10.90 7.91 -11.00
CA HIS A 71 11.40 9.23 -10.62
C HIS A 71 10.56 9.85 -9.48
N HIS A 72 9.23 9.75 -9.53
CA HIS A 72 8.35 10.19 -8.44
C HIS A 72 8.69 9.46 -7.14
N GLY A 73 8.92 8.14 -7.22
CA GLY A 73 9.35 7.34 -6.08
C GLY A 73 10.66 7.85 -5.47
N ASP A 74 11.63 8.23 -6.31
CA ASP A 74 12.90 8.79 -5.85
C ASP A 74 12.74 10.16 -5.20
N LEU A 75 11.94 11.07 -5.79
CA LEU A 75 11.63 12.38 -5.21
C LEU A 75 11.04 12.26 -3.80
N PHE A 76 10.06 11.37 -3.61
CA PHE A 76 9.46 11.13 -2.30
C PHE A 76 10.45 10.52 -1.31
N ARG A 77 11.27 9.57 -1.75
CA ARG A 77 12.29 8.91 -0.91
C ARG A 77 13.36 9.89 -0.45
N GLU A 78 13.88 10.71 -1.35
CA GLU A 78 14.87 11.73 -1.05
C GLU A 78 14.33 12.77 -0.07
N ARG A 79 13.08 13.22 -0.27
CA ARG A 79 12.44 14.17 0.65
C ARG A 79 12.22 13.55 2.02
N GLY A 80 11.74 12.30 2.09
CA GLY A 80 11.61 11.56 3.34
C GLY A 80 12.95 11.42 4.06
N ALA A 81 14.00 11.02 3.35
CA ALA A 81 15.34 10.92 3.90
C ALA A 81 15.89 12.28 4.40
N ALA A 82 15.57 13.38 3.72
CA ALA A 82 15.96 14.72 4.15
C ALA A 82 15.25 15.14 5.46
N LEU A 83 13.95 14.84 5.59
CA LEU A 83 13.21 15.06 6.83
C LEU A 83 13.74 14.22 7.98
N LEU A 84 14.10 12.97 7.72
CA LEU A 84 14.70 12.09 8.72
C LEU A 84 16.03 12.62 9.24
N ARG A 85 16.91 13.10 8.34
CA ARG A 85 18.22 13.67 8.71
C ARG A 85 18.11 14.94 9.53
N SER A 86 17.12 15.80 9.25
CA SER A 86 16.93 17.07 9.98
C SER A 86 16.55 16.89 11.45
N ARG A 87 16.08 15.72 11.84
CA ARG A 87 15.57 15.40 13.18
C ARG A 87 16.58 14.79 14.13
N GLY A 88 17.78 14.47 13.65
CA GLY A 88 18.73 13.72 14.44
C GLY A 88 18.20 12.29 14.75
N ASN A 89 18.88 11.61 15.68
CA ASN A 89 18.63 10.19 16.02
C ASN A 89 17.28 9.93 16.74
N SER A 90 16.19 10.52 16.30
CA SER A 90 14.85 10.27 16.86
C SER A 90 14.41 8.84 16.52
N ARG A 91 14.51 7.96 17.49
CA ARG A 91 14.24 6.50 17.48
C ARG A 91 12.79 6.11 17.16
N ARG A 92 11.92 7.04 16.79
CA ARG A 92 10.50 6.81 16.47
C ARG A 92 10.16 7.07 15.02
N VAL A 93 11.00 6.67 14.10
CA VAL A 93 10.48 6.43 12.76
C VAL A 93 9.66 5.15 12.87
N LEU A 94 8.36 5.30 13.03
CA LEU A 94 7.43 4.28 12.58
C LEU A 94 7.70 4.19 11.08
N LEU A 95 8.56 3.28 10.69
CA LEU A 95 8.71 2.90 9.29
C LEU A 95 7.29 2.68 8.80
N GLY A 96 6.83 3.55 7.92
CA GLY A 96 5.49 3.48 7.38
C GLY A 96 5.33 2.24 6.52
N GLY A 97 5.30 1.09 7.17
CA GLY A 97 4.77 -0.09 6.56
C GLY A 97 3.28 0.16 6.38
N ASN A 98 2.78 0.03 5.17
CA ASN A 98 1.34 0.01 4.96
C ASN A 98 0.77 -1.10 5.86
N PRO A 99 -0.02 -0.78 6.90
CA PRO A 99 -0.53 -1.79 7.83
C PRO A 99 -1.51 -2.76 7.16
N LEU A 100 -1.88 -2.51 5.90
CA LEU A 100 -2.77 -3.36 5.13
C LEU A 100 -1.94 -4.17 4.13
N PRO A 101 -1.91 -5.50 4.25
CA PRO A 101 -1.29 -6.37 3.26
C PRO A 101 -1.95 -6.16 1.89
N GLY A 102 -1.16 -5.96 0.86
CA GLY A 102 -1.63 -5.74 -0.52
C GLY A 102 -2.14 -4.33 -0.76
N GLY A 103 -1.51 -3.59 -1.59
CA GLY A 103 -1.94 -2.26 -1.97
C GLY A 103 -0.81 -1.35 -2.40
N HIS A 104 0.26 -1.93 -2.87
CA HIS A 104 1.33 -1.23 -3.55
C HIS A 104 1.15 -1.41 -5.06
N GLY A 105 1.28 -0.34 -5.82
CA GLY A 105 1.25 -0.35 -7.27
C GLY A 105 -0.05 -0.87 -7.89
N LEU A 106 0.07 -1.72 -8.89
CA LEU A 106 -1.04 -2.31 -9.64
C LEU A 106 -1.50 -3.67 -9.08
N ASP A 107 -1.31 -3.97 -7.79
CA ASP A 107 -1.69 -5.24 -7.14
C ASP A 107 -3.12 -5.71 -7.43
N ASP A 108 -3.99 -4.76 -7.79
CA ASP A 108 -5.38 -5.04 -8.15
C ASP A 108 -5.52 -5.58 -9.60
N LEU A 109 -4.44 -5.63 -10.37
CA LEU A 109 -4.44 -6.03 -11.77
C LEU A 109 -3.24 -6.95 -12.07
N SER A 110 -3.51 -8.15 -12.59
CA SER A 110 -2.44 -8.97 -13.17
C SER A 110 -2.03 -8.39 -14.50
N ILE A 111 -0.76 -8.04 -14.67
CA ILE A 111 -0.26 -7.49 -15.94
C ILE A 111 -0.17 -8.59 -17.00
N ASP A 112 0.29 -9.79 -16.60
CA ASP A 112 0.45 -10.90 -17.53
C ASP A 112 -0.92 -11.45 -17.97
N GLY A 113 -1.18 -11.39 -19.27
CA GLY A 113 -2.43 -11.85 -19.88
C GLY A 113 -3.59 -10.86 -19.84
N GLU A 114 -3.43 -9.67 -19.23
CA GLU A 114 -4.46 -8.63 -19.29
C GLU A 114 -4.36 -7.85 -20.60
N PRO A 115 -5.49 -7.60 -21.28
CA PRO A 115 -5.49 -6.81 -22.50
C PRO A 115 -5.28 -5.32 -22.22
N ASP A 116 -4.55 -4.62 -23.07
CA ASP A 116 -4.19 -3.20 -22.93
C ASP A 116 -5.37 -2.29 -22.57
N HIS A 117 -6.57 -2.54 -23.08
CA HIS A 117 -7.73 -1.71 -22.78
C HIS A 117 -8.16 -1.77 -21.30
N ARG A 118 -7.91 -2.88 -20.60
CA ARG A 118 -8.19 -2.99 -19.16
C ARG A 118 -7.13 -2.25 -18.34
N LEU A 119 -5.87 -2.42 -18.71
CA LEU A 119 -4.77 -1.71 -18.07
C LEU A 119 -4.92 -0.19 -18.26
N LEU A 120 -5.16 0.28 -19.50
CA LEU A 120 -5.39 1.70 -19.77
C LEU A 120 -6.57 2.28 -18.99
N ALA A 121 -7.67 1.52 -18.86
CA ALA A 121 -8.82 1.97 -18.06
C ALA A 121 -8.48 2.03 -16.57
N PHE A 122 -7.71 1.08 -16.06
CA PHE A 122 -7.24 1.07 -14.68
C PHE A 122 -6.31 2.24 -14.41
N LEU A 123 -5.27 2.44 -15.22
CA LEU A 123 -4.33 3.55 -15.11
C LEU A 123 -5.07 4.89 -15.17
N HIS A 124 -5.93 5.12 -16.18
CA HIS A 124 -6.71 6.35 -16.26
C HIS A 124 -7.48 6.68 -14.97
N VAL A 125 -8.10 5.69 -14.33
CA VAL A 125 -8.84 5.89 -13.08
C VAL A 125 -7.90 6.10 -11.90
N ALA A 126 -6.72 5.46 -11.90
CA ALA A 126 -5.70 5.59 -10.87
C ALA A 126 -5.08 6.99 -10.90
N GLU A 127 -4.56 7.40 -12.06
CA GLU A 127 -3.90 8.70 -12.26
C GLU A 127 -4.83 9.87 -11.97
N LYS A 128 -6.07 9.77 -12.45
CA LYS A 128 -7.06 10.81 -12.13
C LYS A 128 -7.30 10.97 -10.64
N ALA A 129 -7.24 9.89 -9.87
CA ALA A 129 -7.41 9.96 -8.43
C ALA A 129 -6.13 10.41 -7.71
N ALA A 130 -4.94 10.05 -8.22
CA ALA A 130 -3.65 10.50 -7.73
C ALA A 130 -3.51 12.01 -7.94
N ALA A 131 -3.69 12.51 -9.15
CA ALA A 131 -3.69 13.94 -9.47
C ALA A 131 -4.65 14.75 -8.56
N GLY A 132 -5.86 14.24 -8.34
CA GLY A 132 -6.84 14.90 -7.45
C GLY A 132 -6.37 14.99 -6.00
N ARG A 133 -5.72 13.96 -5.48
CA ARG A 133 -5.17 13.94 -4.11
C ARG A 133 -3.91 14.78 -3.99
N PHE A 134 -2.98 14.67 -4.92
CA PHE A 134 -1.75 15.46 -4.92
C PHE A 134 -2.03 16.97 -5.03
N ALA A 135 -3.08 17.37 -5.75
CA ALA A 135 -3.54 18.75 -5.76
C ALA A 135 -3.97 19.24 -4.37
N ILE A 136 -4.65 18.40 -3.58
CA ILE A 136 -5.01 18.71 -2.18
C ILE A 136 -3.76 18.74 -1.31
N TYR A 137 -2.85 17.77 -1.44
CA TYR A 137 -1.65 17.69 -0.62
C TYR A 137 -0.71 18.86 -0.86
N ARG A 138 -0.54 19.29 -2.12
CA ARG A 138 0.20 20.52 -2.46
C ARG A 138 -0.30 21.75 -1.69
N GLU A 139 -1.63 21.87 -1.50
CA GLU A 139 -2.21 22.96 -0.70
C GLU A 139 -1.94 22.79 0.79
N LEU A 140 -2.01 21.55 1.29
CA LEU A 140 -1.85 21.25 2.71
C LEU A 140 -0.41 21.38 3.20
N VAL A 141 0.59 21.26 2.32
CA VAL A 141 2.02 21.42 2.64
C VAL A 141 2.55 22.80 2.24
N ALA A 142 1.71 23.84 2.29
CA ALA A 142 2.11 25.20 1.94
C ALA A 142 3.24 25.75 2.84
N ASP A 143 3.37 25.23 4.05
CA ASP A 143 4.43 25.50 5.04
C ASP A 143 5.76 24.84 4.70
N ASP A 144 5.79 23.86 3.79
CA ASP A 144 6.97 23.12 3.36
C ASP A 144 7.20 23.29 1.84
N PRO A 145 7.92 24.34 1.42
CA PRO A 145 8.14 24.62 0.00
C PRO A 145 8.81 23.49 -0.77
N LYS A 146 9.66 22.69 -0.10
CA LYS A 146 10.36 21.56 -0.74
C LYS A 146 9.41 20.41 -1.06
N THR A 147 8.56 20.04 -0.11
CA THR A 147 7.54 19.01 -0.35
C THR A 147 6.49 19.50 -1.34
N ARG A 148 6.12 20.78 -1.28
CA ARG A 148 5.20 21.39 -2.22
C ARG A 148 5.71 21.33 -3.66
N ALA A 149 7.00 21.65 -3.88
CA ALA A 149 7.62 21.61 -5.20
C ALA A 149 7.56 20.20 -5.83
N ILE A 150 7.75 19.15 -5.03
CA ILE A 150 7.62 17.76 -5.48
C ILE A 150 6.18 17.50 -5.98
N PHE A 151 5.16 17.87 -5.22
CA PHE A 151 3.78 17.72 -5.70
C PHE A 151 3.46 18.57 -6.93
N GLU A 152 4.09 19.72 -7.11
CA GLU A 152 3.93 20.54 -8.31
C GLU A 152 4.60 19.93 -9.54
N GLU A 153 5.71 19.23 -9.36
CA GLU A 153 6.39 18.47 -10.40
C GLU A 153 5.55 17.25 -10.82
N ILE A 154 5.23 16.39 -9.89
CA ILE A 154 4.45 15.17 -10.12
C ILE A 154 3.08 15.48 -10.76
N LEU A 155 2.39 16.52 -10.33
CA LEU A 155 1.09 16.89 -10.90
C LEU A 155 1.13 17.20 -12.39
N ARG A 156 2.25 17.62 -12.97
CA ARG A 156 2.40 17.83 -14.40
C ARG A 156 2.38 16.51 -15.15
N ASP A 157 3.10 15.53 -14.61
CA ASP A 157 3.23 14.21 -15.21
C ASP A 157 1.92 13.43 -15.06
N GLU A 158 1.26 13.50 -13.90
CA GLU A 158 -0.06 12.91 -13.65
C GLU A 158 -1.13 13.40 -14.64
N VAL A 159 -1.09 14.68 -15.01
CA VAL A 159 -2.00 15.23 -16.03
C VAL A 159 -1.70 14.62 -17.39
N PHE A 160 -0.45 14.42 -17.73
CA PHE A 160 -0.06 13.75 -18.97
C PHE A 160 -0.48 12.28 -18.94
N HIS A 161 -0.19 11.55 -17.86
CA HIS A 161 -0.54 10.14 -17.68
C HIS A 161 -2.06 9.92 -17.80
N MET A 162 -2.84 10.74 -17.12
CA MET A 162 -4.30 10.71 -17.19
C MET A 162 -4.81 10.93 -18.63
N ASN A 163 -4.21 11.84 -19.37
CA ASN A 163 -4.65 12.20 -20.71
C ASN A 163 -4.26 11.12 -21.73
N TYR A 164 -2.99 10.67 -21.73
CA TYR A 164 -2.59 9.68 -22.73
C TYR A 164 -3.32 8.35 -22.52
N THR A 165 -3.50 7.90 -21.27
CA THR A 165 -4.22 6.67 -20.96
C THR A 165 -5.66 6.72 -21.46
N TYR A 166 -6.34 7.87 -21.33
CA TYR A 166 -7.69 8.05 -21.87
C TYR A 166 -7.70 8.04 -23.41
N VAL A 167 -6.79 8.78 -24.04
CA VAL A 167 -6.68 8.84 -25.52
C VAL A 167 -6.40 7.45 -26.08
N GLN A 168 -5.44 6.73 -25.51
CA GLN A 168 -5.11 5.39 -25.98
C GLN A 168 -6.24 4.39 -25.71
N LEU A 169 -6.92 4.49 -24.58
CA LEU A 169 -8.10 3.66 -24.31
C LEU A 169 -9.20 3.87 -25.36
N THR A 170 -9.44 5.12 -25.74
CA THR A 170 -10.42 5.42 -26.82
C THR A 170 -9.97 4.91 -28.18
N ARG A 171 -8.65 4.89 -28.45
CA ARG A 171 -8.06 4.32 -29.67
C ARG A 171 -8.23 2.79 -29.73
N VAL A 172 -7.85 2.07 -28.66
CA VAL A 172 -7.86 0.60 -28.67
C VAL A 172 -9.26 0.02 -28.44
N SER A 173 -10.17 0.77 -27.83
CA SER A 173 -11.55 0.30 -27.55
C SER A 173 -12.60 1.40 -27.76
N PRO A 174 -12.78 1.91 -28.99
CA PRO A 174 -13.60 3.10 -29.27
C PRO A 174 -15.07 2.93 -28.91
N ARG A 175 -15.63 1.72 -29.02
CA ARG A 175 -17.04 1.46 -28.72
C ARG A 175 -17.31 1.14 -27.24
N ALA A 176 -16.29 0.69 -26.49
CA ALA A 176 -16.47 0.17 -25.13
C ALA A 176 -15.68 0.91 -24.06
N TYR A 177 -14.88 1.95 -24.38
CA TYR A 177 -14.01 2.64 -23.44
C TYR A 177 -14.75 3.13 -22.19
N ARG A 178 -15.97 3.67 -22.31
CA ARG A 178 -16.76 4.11 -21.15
C ARG A 178 -17.08 2.96 -20.23
N ARG A 179 -17.45 1.79 -20.78
CA ARG A 179 -17.73 0.57 -19.99
C ARG A 179 -16.49 0.11 -19.23
N HIS A 180 -15.32 0.15 -19.89
CA HIS A 180 -14.05 -0.21 -19.23
C HIS A 180 -13.71 0.74 -18.09
N VAL A 181 -13.88 2.05 -18.26
CA VAL A 181 -13.68 3.04 -17.19
C VAL A 181 -14.66 2.81 -16.03
N TRP A 182 -15.93 2.52 -16.31
CA TRP A 182 -16.91 2.21 -15.26
C TRP A 182 -16.56 0.92 -14.52
N HIS A 183 -16.14 -0.10 -15.22
CA HIS A 183 -15.71 -1.36 -14.61
C HIS A 183 -14.46 -1.15 -13.73
N ALA A 184 -13.46 -0.41 -14.19
CA ALA A 184 -12.28 -0.08 -13.41
C ALA A 184 -12.63 0.70 -12.12
N ARG A 185 -13.56 1.67 -12.21
CA ARG A 185 -14.08 2.39 -11.03
C ARG A 185 -14.77 1.47 -10.05
N GLY A 186 -15.64 0.58 -10.55
CA GLY A 186 -16.37 -0.40 -9.73
C GLY A 186 -15.40 -1.34 -9.01
N LYS A 187 -14.41 -1.91 -9.73
CA LYS A 187 -13.37 -2.77 -9.16
C LYS A 187 -12.60 -2.03 -8.06
N ARG A 188 -12.18 -0.80 -8.31
CA ARG A 188 -11.45 0.01 -7.33
C ARG A 188 -12.28 0.30 -6.08
N LEU A 189 -13.58 0.62 -6.24
CA LEU A 189 -14.49 0.82 -5.11
C LEU A 189 -14.68 -0.46 -4.31
N TRP A 190 -14.86 -1.58 -5.00
CA TRP A 190 -15.00 -2.90 -4.39
C TRP A 190 -13.76 -3.30 -3.59
N ASN A 191 -12.56 -3.12 -4.14
CA ASN A 191 -11.32 -3.41 -3.45
C ASN A 191 -11.10 -2.52 -2.22
N ARG A 192 -11.49 -1.23 -2.30
CA ARG A 192 -11.50 -0.35 -1.12
C ARG A 192 -12.45 -0.83 -0.04
N TYR A 193 -13.65 -1.27 -0.43
CA TYR A 193 -14.62 -1.85 0.50
C TYR A 193 -14.04 -3.10 1.17
N LEU A 194 -13.47 -4.03 0.41
CA LEU A 194 -12.87 -5.24 0.96
C LEU A 194 -11.73 -4.93 1.93
N ARG A 195 -10.86 -3.98 1.61
CA ARG A 195 -9.79 -3.55 2.52
C ARG A 195 -10.34 -2.94 3.81
N ALA A 196 -11.34 -2.08 3.71
CA ALA A 196 -12.00 -1.51 4.88
C ALA A 196 -12.68 -2.59 5.74
N ALA A 197 -13.41 -3.51 5.11
CA ALA A 197 -14.05 -4.62 5.79
C ALA A 197 -13.03 -5.54 6.49
N ALA A 198 -11.91 -5.84 5.83
CA ALA A 198 -10.82 -6.64 6.42
C ALA A 198 -10.17 -5.92 7.62
N ALA A 199 -9.94 -4.62 7.53
CA ALA A 199 -9.40 -3.82 8.63
C ALA A 199 -10.36 -3.82 9.84
N ILE A 200 -11.65 -3.61 9.60
CA ILE A 200 -12.69 -3.66 10.64
C ILE A 200 -12.76 -5.06 11.27
N ALA A 201 -12.79 -6.11 10.45
CA ALA A 201 -12.79 -7.49 10.94
C ALA A 201 -11.54 -7.81 11.77
N GLY A 202 -10.36 -7.31 11.37
CA GLY A 202 -9.13 -7.44 12.12
C GLY A 202 -9.19 -6.80 13.51
N VAL A 203 -9.75 -5.58 13.61
CA VAL A 203 -9.93 -4.89 14.88
C VAL A 203 -10.91 -5.66 15.79
N PHE A 204 -12.07 -6.05 15.26
CA PHE A 204 -13.05 -6.80 16.03
C PHE A 204 -12.53 -8.17 16.46
N GLY A 205 -11.88 -8.91 15.55
CA GLY A 205 -11.27 -10.20 15.84
C GLY A 205 -10.18 -10.10 16.90
N GLY A 206 -9.29 -9.12 16.77
CA GLY A 206 -8.25 -8.85 17.76
C GLY A 206 -8.83 -8.52 19.13
N THR A 207 -9.83 -7.63 19.20
CA THR A 207 -10.50 -7.25 20.45
C THR A 207 -11.19 -8.45 21.10
N LEU A 208 -11.88 -9.28 20.29
CA LEU A 208 -12.52 -10.49 20.78
C LEU A 208 -11.51 -11.51 21.35
N LEU A 209 -10.41 -11.73 20.64
CA LEU A 209 -9.35 -12.63 21.12
C LEU A 209 -8.73 -12.14 22.42
N VAL A 210 -8.48 -10.84 22.55
CA VAL A 210 -7.98 -10.25 23.81
C VAL A 210 -9.01 -10.44 24.93
N ALA A 211 -10.28 -10.18 24.67
CA ALA A 211 -11.36 -10.39 25.66
C ALA A 211 -11.46 -11.85 26.10
N LEU A 212 -11.43 -12.78 25.15
CA LEU A 212 -11.46 -14.22 25.41
C LEU A 212 -10.22 -14.69 26.21
N TYR A 213 -9.04 -14.15 25.86
CA TYR A 213 -7.82 -14.45 26.61
C TYR A 213 -7.96 -14.06 28.08
N PHE A 214 -8.38 -12.82 28.37
CA PHE A 214 -8.57 -12.38 29.75
C PHE A 214 -9.71 -13.10 30.44
N ALA A 215 -10.76 -13.48 29.76
CA ALA A 215 -11.84 -14.31 30.32
C ALA A 215 -11.36 -15.74 30.67
N ALA A 216 -10.50 -16.33 29.83
CA ALA A 216 -9.98 -17.68 30.06
C ALA A 216 -8.87 -17.75 31.13
N LEU A 217 -8.12 -16.67 31.34
CA LEU A 217 -7.02 -16.61 32.34
C LEU A 217 -7.41 -17.06 33.72
N PRO A 218 -8.53 -16.61 34.34
CA PRO A 218 -8.93 -17.06 35.70
C PRO A 218 -9.16 -18.57 35.76
N PHE A 219 -9.77 -19.13 34.71
CA PHE A 219 -10.03 -20.57 34.63
C PHE A 219 -8.73 -21.37 34.49
N ALA A 220 -7.82 -20.92 33.63
CA ALA A 220 -6.50 -21.53 33.49
C ALA A 220 -5.70 -21.45 34.77
N TRP A 221 -5.77 -20.32 35.49
CA TRP A 221 -5.13 -20.14 36.78
C TRP A 221 -5.73 -21.08 37.85
N LEU A 222 -7.05 -21.20 37.94
CA LEU A 222 -7.74 -22.12 38.83
C LEU A 222 -7.38 -23.58 38.51
N ALA A 223 -7.40 -23.97 37.22
CA ALA A 223 -7.01 -25.29 36.78
C ALA A 223 -5.56 -25.62 37.17
N LYS A 224 -4.64 -24.68 36.97
CA LYS A 224 -3.23 -24.80 37.38
C LYS A 224 -3.09 -24.93 38.90
N ARG A 225 -3.94 -24.24 39.67
CA ARG A 225 -3.93 -24.31 41.15
C ARG A 225 -4.53 -25.61 41.65
N ALA A 226 -5.56 -26.15 40.99
CA ALA A 226 -6.21 -27.40 41.30
C ALA A 226 -5.40 -28.62 40.84
N ALA A 227 -4.63 -28.48 39.77
CA ALA A 227 -3.71 -29.52 39.36
C ALA A 227 -2.68 -29.74 40.47
N ARG A 228 -2.69 -30.97 41.03
CA ARG A 228 -1.66 -31.36 42.00
C ARG A 228 -0.30 -31.07 41.36
N ARG A 229 0.57 -30.38 42.10
CA ARG A 229 1.94 -30.09 41.66
C ARG A 229 2.64 -31.41 41.40
N GLU A 230 2.69 -31.85 40.17
CA GLU A 230 3.72 -32.79 39.77
C GLU A 230 5.06 -32.06 39.91
N PRO A 231 6.04 -32.68 40.60
CA PRO A 231 7.33 -32.04 40.78
C PRO A 231 7.95 -31.82 39.41
N ASN A 232 8.18 -30.53 39.09
CA ASN A 232 8.98 -30.00 37.99
C ASN A 232 9.24 -30.99 36.84
N GLY A 233 8.68 -30.77 35.69
CA GLY A 233 8.62 -31.52 34.48
C GLY A 233 9.85 -32.24 33.87
N TRP A 234 10.75 -32.64 34.72
CA TRP A 234 11.83 -33.58 34.42
C TRP A 234 11.57 -34.85 35.21
N ALA A 235 10.82 -35.78 34.61
CA ALA A 235 10.82 -37.14 35.13
C ALA A 235 12.26 -37.66 35.10
N PRO A 236 12.77 -38.27 36.20
CA PRO A 236 14.07 -38.90 36.14
C PRO A 236 14.08 -39.90 35.00
N ILE A 237 15.06 -39.80 34.11
CA ILE A 237 15.23 -40.79 33.03
C ILE A 237 15.25 -42.17 33.73
N PRO A 238 14.33 -43.08 33.34
CA PRO A 238 14.39 -44.44 33.89
C PRO A 238 15.81 -44.97 33.64
N ARG A 239 16.55 -45.31 34.67
CA ARG A 239 17.81 -45.98 34.48
C ARG A 239 17.51 -47.23 33.70
N SER A 240 17.87 -47.24 32.41
CA SER A 240 17.86 -48.46 31.62
C SER A 240 18.64 -49.47 32.47
N ARG A 241 18.03 -50.64 32.68
CA ARG A 241 18.78 -51.78 33.21
C ARG A 241 20.09 -51.79 32.44
N GLN A 242 21.19 -51.69 33.08
CA GLN A 242 22.51 -51.92 32.53
C GLN A 242 22.49 -53.34 31.98
N ASP A 243 22.16 -53.46 30.69
CA ASP A 243 22.46 -54.68 29.97
C ASP A 243 23.98 -54.79 30.02
N SER A 244 24.43 -55.76 30.79
CA SER A 244 25.83 -56.08 30.95
C SER A 244 26.41 -56.31 29.54
N PRO A 245 27.60 -55.73 29.22
CA PRO A 245 28.27 -55.96 27.96
C PRO A 245 28.61 -57.40 27.64
N ARG A 246 28.28 -58.33 28.57
CA ARG A 246 28.61 -59.77 28.45
C ARG A 246 27.58 -60.62 27.71
N SER A 247 26.55 -60.05 27.11
CA SER A 247 25.56 -60.82 26.33
C SER A 247 25.73 -60.67 24.79
N LEU A 248 26.86 -60.16 24.32
CA LEU A 248 27.15 -59.99 22.90
C LEU A 248 28.36 -60.81 22.43
N TYR A 249 28.66 -61.93 23.06
CA TYR A 249 29.62 -62.94 22.55
C TYR A 249 28.99 -64.31 22.62
#